data_23cd27904a514e88d87ee9fe463317a1
#
_entry.id   23cd27904a514e88d87ee9fe463317a1
#
_cell.length_a   1.000
_cell.length_b   1.000
_cell.length_c   1.000
_cell.angle_alpha   90.00
_cell.angle_beta   90.00
_cell.angle_gamma   90.00
#
_symmetry.space_group_name_H-M   'P 1'
#
loop_
_entity.id
_entity.type
_entity.pdbx_description
1 polymer ?
#
loop_
_entity_poly.entity_id
_entity_poly.type
_entity_poly.pdbx_seq_one_letter_code
_entity_poly.pdbx_strand_id
1 'polypeptide(L)'
;MNVEALDHVNIITDRLDETAEFYAGLLGLERRDAPPPLTPQNATWMFDGEDRAIIHINSTDCPRTYDREVEPGALTGALHHVALKCTGYEDVKGRLDAMGADYQENLVAAINLRQIFTVDPNNVLLELNFFAD
;
A
#
# COMPACT_ATOMS: atom_id res chain seq x y z
N MET A 1 -0.81 24.75 -15.53
CA MET A 1 -0.31 23.62 -14.74
C MET A 1 -1.47 22.86 -14.13
N ASN A 2 -1.40 21.56 -14.13
CA ASN A 2 -2.48 20.71 -13.62
C ASN A 2 -1.88 19.47 -12.95
N VAL A 3 -2.43 19.08 -11.79
CA VAL A 3 -2.14 17.80 -11.18
C VAL A 3 -3.15 16.80 -11.73
N GLU A 4 -2.69 15.80 -12.46
CA GLU A 4 -3.56 14.83 -13.14
C GLU A 4 -4.03 13.70 -12.21
N ALA A 5 -3.15 13.23 -11.32
CA ALA A 5 -3.45 12.11 -10.43
C ALA A 5 -2.40 12.00 -9.33
N LEU A 6 -2.70 11.23 -8.30
CA LEU A 6 -1.68 10.70 -7.40
C LEU A 6 -0.91 9.63 -8.17
N ASP A 7 0.42 9.77 -8.27
CA ASP A 7 1.24 8.82 -9.03
C ASP A 7 1.56 7.56 -8.22
N HIS A 8 2.23 7.73 -7.09
CA HIS A 8 2.57 6.61 -6.23
C HIS A 8 2.85 7.04 -4.79
N VAL A 9 2.90 6.07 -3.90
CA VAL A 9 3.44 6.22 -2.54
C VAL A 9 4.75 5.44 -2.48
N ASN A 10 5.76 5.98 -1.82
CA ASN A 10 7.02 5.29 -1.61
C ASN A 10 7.14 4.87 -0.14
N ILE A 11 7.33 3.58 0.09
CA ILE A 11 7.48 3.00 1.42
C ILE A 11 8.91 2.51 1.57
N ILE A 12 9.59 2.99 2.61
CA ILE A 12 10.94 2.54 2.95
C ILE A 12 10.83 1.54 4.09
N THR A 13 11.47 0.40 3.93
CA THR A 13 11.31 -0.72 4.85
C THR A 13 12.63 -1.48 5.03
N ASP A 14 12.77 -2.10 6.18
CA ASP A 14 13.81 -3.12 6.43
C ASP A 14 13.29 -4.55 6.13
N ARG A 15 12.05 -4.65 5.59
CA ARG A 15 11.37 -5.91 5.28
C ARG A 15 10.75 -5.85 3.88
N LEU A 16 11.62 -5.76 2.86
CA LEU A 16 11.19 -5.55 1.47
C LEU A 16 10.24 -6.64 0.97
N ASP A 17 10.66 -7.91 1.10
CA ASP A 17 9.87 -9.03 0.58
C ASP A 17 8.56 -9.22 1.35
N GLU A 18 8.57 -9.11 2.67
CA GLU A 18 7.37 -9.21 3.50
C GLU A 18 6.36 -8.12 3.14
N THR A 19 6.84 -6.90 2.90
CA THR A 19 5.98 -5.78 2.51
C THR A 19 5.37 -6.03 1.13
N ALA A 20 6.17 -6.46 0.16
CA ALA A 20 5.66 -6.78 -1.19
C ALA A 20 4.64 -7.92 -1.15
N GLU A 21 4.89 -8.96 -0.38
CA GLU A 21 3.98 -10.10 -0.21
C GLU A 21 2.66 -9.67 0.42
N PHE A 22 2.70 -8.74 1.38
CA PHE A 22 1.49 -8.18 1.99
C PHE A 22 0.60 -7.51 0.94
N TYR A 23 1.15 -6.61 0.14
CA TYR A 23 0.38 -5.89 -0.88
C TYR A 23 -0.10 -6.81 -2.01
N ALA A 24 0.70 -7.76 -2.42
CA ALA A 24 0.29 -8.76 -3.41
C ALA A 24 -0.80 -9.67 -2.87
N GLY A 25 -0.63 -10.18 -1.65
CA GLY A 25 -1.56 -11.15 -1.05
C GLY A 25 -2.89 -10.53 -0.64
N LEU A 26 -2.88 -9.31 -0.09
CA LEU A 26 -4.10 -8.64 0.36
C LEU A 26 -4.86 -7.98 -0.78
N LEU A 27 -4.14 -7.19 -1.61
CA LEU A 27 -4.77 -6.31 -2.60
C LEU A 27 -4.64 -6.82 -4.04
N GLY A 28 -3.95 -7.93 -4.25
CA GLY A 28 -3.77 -8.48 -5.59
C GLY A 28 -2.87 -7.64 -6.48
N LEU A 29 -2.04 -6.78 -5.91
CA LEU A 29 -1.09 -6.00 -6.68
C LEU A 29 0.00 -6.91 -7.24
N GLU A 30 0.45 -6.60 -8.45
CA GLU A 30 1.49 -7.39 -9.11
C GLU A 30 2.87 -6.82 -8.80
N ARG A 31 3.74 -7.67 -8.25
CA ARG A 31 5.13 -7.31 -7.97
C ARG A 31 5.95 -7.38 -9.24
N ARG A 32 6.65 -6.30 -9.56
CA ARG A 32 7.61 -6.24 -10.69
C ARG A 32 8.87 -5.50 -10.27
N ASP A 33 9.97 -5.77 -10.98
CA ASP A 33 11.23 -5.09 -10.74
C ASP A 33 11.10 -3.59 -11.02
N ALA A 34 11.70 -2.78 -10.17
CA ALA A 34 11.87 -1.36 -10.42
C ALA A 34 12.90 -1.15 -11.54
N PRO A 35 12.81 -0.05 -12.31
CA PRO A 35 13.75 0.17 -13.40
C PRO A 35 15.18 0.40 -12.90
N PRO A 36 16.20 0.02 -13.70
CA PRO A 36 17.59 0.35 -13.37
C PRO A 36 17.78 1.86 -13.16
N PRO A 37 18.68 2.30 -12.25
CA PRO A 37 19.70 1.52 -11.56
C PRO A 37 19.25 0.78 -10.30
N LEU A 38 17.96 0.80 -9.98
CA LEU A 38 17.45 0.03 -8.84
C LEU A 38 17.56 -1.47 -9.12
N THR A 39 17.74 -2.26 -8.06
CA THR A 39 17.93 -3.71 -8.15
C THR A 39 16.83 -4.44 -7.38
N PRO A 40 16.58 -5.73 -7.68
CA PRO A 40 15.59 -6.50 -6.92
C PRO A 40 15.90 -6.60 -5.41
N GLN A 41 17.15 -6.38 -5.01
CA GLN A 41 17.58 -6.44 -3.61
C GLN A 41 17.24 -5.15 -2.85
N ASN A 42 17.08 -4.02 -3.53
CA ASN A 42 16.85 -2.74 -2.87
C ASN A 42 15.52 -2.07 -3.22
N ALA A 43 14.81 -2.56 -4.22
CA ALA A 43 13.54 -1.96 -4.64
C ALA A 43 12.62 -2.96 -5.33
N THR A 44 11.33 -2.74 -5.18
CA THR A 44 10.31 -3.42 -5.98
C THR A 44 9.09 -2.51 -6.11
N TRP A 45 8.36 -2.64 -7.20
CA TRP A 45 7.17 -1.85 -7.46
C TRP A 45 5.94 -2.74 -7.52
N MET A 46 4.83 -2.25 -6.97
CA MET A 46 3.56 -2.96 -6.95
C MET A 46 2.59 -2.30 -7.92
N PHE A 47 2.08 -3.07 -8.86
CA PHE A 47 1.25 -2.60 -9.97
C PHE A 47 -0.21 -2.96 -9.75
N ASP A 48 -1.10 -2.02 -10.06
CA ASP A 48 -2.55 -2.25 -10.05
C ASP A 48 -3.03 -2.91 -11.35
N GLY A 49 -4.35 -3.13 -11.46
CA GLY A 49 -4.96 -3.79 -12.61
C GLY A 49 -4.88 -3.00 -13.91
N GLU A 50 -4.44 -1.75 -13.87
CA GLU A 50 -4.25 -0.90 -15.07
C GLU A 50 -2.77 -0.65 -15.35
N ASP A 51 -1.88 -1.50 -14.84
CA ASP A 51 -0.43 -1.41 -15.01
C ASP A 51 0.18 -0.12 -14.46
N ARG A 52 -0.41 0.43 -13.41
CA ARG A 52 0.15 1.59 -12.72
C ARG A 52 0.95 1.13 -11.49
N ALA A 53 2.20 1.58 -11.38
CA ALA A 53 3.06 1.29 -10.24
C ALA A 53 2.71 2.20 -9.06
N ILE A 54 1.65 1.87 -8.34
CA ILE A 54 1.07 2.76 -7.32
C ILE A 54 1.80 2.71 -5.98
N ILE A 55 2.55 1.65 -5.70
CA ILE A 55 3.34 1.54 -4.47
C ILE A 55 4.76 1.15 -4.86
N HIS A 56 5.71 2.01 -4.49
CA HIS A 56 7.13 1.75 -4.61
C HIS A 56 7.66 1.34 -3.23
N ILE A 57 8.40 0.25 -3.17
CA ILE A 57 8.97 -0.26 -1.92
C ILE A 57 10.47 -0.27 -2.05
N ASN A 58 11.16 0.41 -1.14
CA ASN A 58 12.60 0.50 -1.13
C ASN A 58 13.17 0.00 0.20
N SER A 59 14.30 -0.68 0.14
CA SER A 59 15.05 -1.01 1.35
C SER A 59 15.63 0.27 1.99
N THR A 60 15.99 0.18 3.26
CA THR A 60 16.55 1.33 3.99
C THR A 60 17.86 1.83 3.40
N ASP A 61 18.63 0.93 2.76
CA ASP A 61 19.91 1.25 2.12
C ASP A 61 19.79 1.57 0.62
N CYS A 62 18.58 1.58 0.09
CA CYS A 62 18.34 1.89 -1.31
C CYS A 62 18.77 3.33 -1.62
N PRO A 63 19.64 3.56 -2.62
CA PRO A 63 19.95 4.91 -3.05
C PRO A 63 18.71 5.66 -3.51
N ARG A 64 18.57 6.93 -3.13
CA ARG A 64 17.43 7.76 -3.50
C ARG A 64 17.84 9.17 -3.81
N THR A 65 17.10 9.80 -4.69
CA THR A 65 17.40 11.16 -5.17
C THR A 65 17.25 12.20 -4.06
N TYR A 66 16.18 12.10 -3.28
CA TYR A 66 15.97 12.96 -2.12
C TYR A 66 16.04 12.11 -0.87
N ASP A 67 17.12 12.23 -0.12
CA ASP A 67 17.32 11.47 1.11
C ASP A 67 16.80 12.24 2.32
N ARG A 68 16.10 11.53 3.18
CA ARG A 68 15.60 12.05 4.46
C ARG A 68 15.44 10.90 5.43
N GLU A 69 15.42 11.22 6.72
CA GLU A 69 15.21 10.20 7.74
C GLU A 69 13.81 9.60 7.65
N VAL A 70 13.78 8.29 7.77
CA VAL A 70 12.54 7.49 7.88
C VAL A 70 12.76 6.43 8.95
N GLU A 71 11.67 5.98 9.56
CA GLU A 71 11.72 4.95 10.60
C GLU A 71 10.61 3.93 10.35
N PRO A 72 10.93 2.82 9.66
CA PRO A 72 9.93 1.78 9.38
C PRO A 72 9.28 1.25 10.66
N GLY A 73 7.97 1.09 10.64
CA GLY A 73 7.20 0.63 11.80
C GLY A 73 6.79 1.72 12.79
N ALA A 74 7.34 2.94 12.65
CA ALA A 74 6.97 4.08 13.47
C ALA A 74 5.78 4.85 12.88
N LEU A 75 5.41 5.97 13.52
CA LEU A 75 4.37 6.87 13.02
C LEU A 75 4.81 7.51 11.70
N THR A 76 3.86 7.77 10.82
CA THR A 76 4.12 8.31 9.48
C THR A 76 4.07 9.85 9.42
N GLY A 77 4.33 10.51 10.55
CA GLY A 77 4.31 11.97 10.64
C GLY A 77 2.89 12.52 10.51
N ALA A 78 2.73 13.58 9.73
CA ALA A 78 1.41 14.18 9.48
C ALA A 78 0.56 13.38 8.48
N LEU A 79 1.14 12.41 7.77
CA LEU A 79 0.40 11.55 6.87
C LEU A 79 -0.32 10.47 7.69
N HIS A 80 -1.65 10.61 7.84
CA HIS A 80 -2.44 9.72 8.69
C HIS A 80 -2.73 8.38 8.02
N HIS A 81 -3.13 8.40 6.75
CA HIS A 81 -3.47 7.17 6.03
C HIS A 81 -3.34 7.34 4.51
N VAL A 82 -3.33 6.21 3.83
CA VAL A 82 -3.43 6.12 2.38
C VAL A 82 -4.76 5.43 2.07
N ALA A 83 -5.60 6.06 1.26
CA ALA A 83 -6.88 5.49 0.86
C ALA A 83 -6.80 4.90 -0.54
N LEU A 84 -7.28 3.68 -0.70
CA LEU A 84 -7.33 2.97 -1.96
C LEU A 84 -8.78 2.64 -2.31
N LYS A 85 -9.17 2.86 -3.55
CA LYS A 85 -10.48 2.46 -4.06
C LYS A 85 -10.38 1.00 -4.50
N CYS A 86 -11.21 0.15 -3.91
CA CYS A 86 -11.13 -1.29 -4.09
C CYS A 86 -12.45 -1.88 -4.56
N THR A 87 -12.39 -3.12 -5.04
CA THR A 87 -13.55 -3.98 -5.26
C THR A 87 -13.36 -5.28 -4.49
N GLY A 88 -14.43 -6.03 -4.24
CA GLY A 88 -14.33 -7.34 -3.59
C GLY A 88 -14.22 -7.25 -2.07
N TYR A 89 -15.13 -6.55 -1.41
CA TYR A 89 -15.15 -6.37 0.04
C TYR A 89 -15.02 -7.69 0.81
N GLU A 90 -15.86 -8.68 0.49
CA GLU A 90 -15.85 -9.96 1.20
C GLU A 90 -14.56 -10.75 0.95
N ASP A 91 -13.99 -10.64 -0.24
CA ASP A 91 -12.72 -11.29 -0.58
C ASP A 91 -11.56 -10.70 0.23
N VAL A 92 -11.48 -9.37 0.30
CA VAL A 92 -10.44 -8.69 1.09
C VAL A 92 -10.58 -9.00 2.57
N LYS A 93 -11.80 -8.96 3.09
CA LYS A 93 -12.08 -9.32 4.48
C LYS A 93 -11.65 -10.76 4.78
N GLY A 94 -11.97 -11.70 3.89
CA GLY A 94 -11.56 -13.10 4.02
C GLY A 94 -10.04 -13.27 4.01
N ARG A 95 -9.33 -12.49 3.19
CA ARG A 95 -7.86 -12.52 3.16
C ARG A 95 -7.26 -11.99 4.47
N LEU A 96 -7.81 -10.90 5.01
CA LEU A 96 -7.37 -10.36 6.30
C LEU A 96 -7.59 -11.38 7.43
N ASP A 97 -8.73 -12.04 7.45
CA ASP A 97 -9.03 -13.09 8.42
C ASP A 97 -8.03 -14.25 8.31
N ALA A 98 -7.74 -14.68 7.09
CA ALA A 98 -6.77 -15.76 6.82
C ALA A 98 -5.34 -15.38 7.22
N MET A 99 -4.99 -14.10 7.13
CA MET A 99 -3.68 -13.58 7.55
C MET A 99 -3.59 -13.40 9.07
N GLY A 100 -4.70 -13.50 9.80
CA GLY A 100 -4.75 -13.18 11.21
C GLY A 100 -4.52 -11.70 11.49
N ALA A 101 -4.81 -10.84 10.52
CA ALA A 101 -4.59 -9.40 10.62
C ALA A 101 -5.70 -8.71 11.40
N ASP A 102 -5.34 -7.68 12.17
CA ASP A 102 -6.32 -6.79 12.79
C ASP A 102 -6.84 -5.80 11.76
N TYR A 103 -8.15 -5.56 11.80
CA TYR A 103 -8.76 -4.55 10.94
C TYR A 103 -10.05 -4.04 11.56
N GLN A 104 -10.51 -2.88 11.08
CA GLN A 104 -11.78 -2.29 11.49
C GLN A 104 -12.65 -2.07 10.26
N GLU A 105 -13.94 -2.28 10.42
CA GLU A 105 -14.94 -2.03 9.39
C GLU A 105 -15.75 -0.79 9.72
N ASN A 106 -16.14 -0.04 8.69
CA ASN A 106 -16.99 1.13 8.84
C ASN A 106 -17.94 1.23 7.64
N LEU A 107 -19.14 1.78 7.89
CA LEU A 107 -20.10 2.07 6.85
C LEU A 107 -20.42 3.57 6.85
N VAL A 108 -20.22 4.21 5.70
CA VAL A 108 -20.66 5.58 5.47
C VAL A 108 -21.98 5.50 4.69
N ALA A 109 -23.09 5.41 5.42
CA ALA A 109 -24.39 5.06 4.85
C ALA A 109 -24.86 6.07 3.79
N ALA A 110 -24.58 7.36 4.01
CA ALA A 110 -25.03 8.42 3.11
C ALA A 110 -24.56 8.27 1.67
N ILE A 111 -23.41 7.64 1.46
CA ILE A 111 -22.82 7.42 0.13
C ILE A 111 -22.62 5.94 -0.20
N ASN A 112 -23.21 5.08 0.61
CA ASN A 112 -23.16 3.63 0.40
C ASN A 112 -21.73 3.09 0.28
N LEU A 113 -20.82 3.63 1.12
CA LEU A 113 -19.42 3.29 1.15
C LEU A 113 -19.12 2.37 2.33
N ARG A 114 -18.55 1.21 2.05
CA ARG A 114 -18.01 0.32 3.08
C ARG A 114 -16.48 0.50 3.11
N GLN A 115 -15.94 0.57 4.32
CA GLN A 115 -14.52 0.80 4.53
C GLN A 115 -13.92 -0.30 5.38
N ILE A 116 -12.67 -0.67 5.06
CA ILE A 116 -11.83 -1.51 5.91
C ILE A 116 -10.55 -0.73 6.19
N PHE A 117 -10.19 -0.65 7.47
CA PHE A 117 -8.94 -0.03 7.93
C PHE A 117 -8.01 -1.12 8.44
N THR A 118 -6.78 -1.15 7.94
CA THR A 118 -5.75 -2.08 8.39
C THR A 118 -4.38 -1.43 8.23
N VAL A 119 -3.35 -2.00 8.84
CA VAL A 119 -1.98 -1.50 8.68
C VAL A 119 -1.13 -2.48 7.90
N ASP A 120 -0.19 -1.95 7.13
CA ASP A 120 0.82 -2.75 6.47
C ASP A 120 1.95 -3.16 7.46
N PRO A 121 2.96 -3.97 7.06
CA PRO A 121 4.05 -4.35 7.95
C PRO A 121 4.89 -3.20 8.49
N ASN A 122 4.78 -1.99 7.92
CA ASN A 122 5.55 -0.81 8.30
C ASN A 122 4.72 0.24 9.03
N ASN A 123 3.56 -0.16 9.55
CA ASN A 123 2.63 0.73 10.25
C ASN A 123 2.01 1.84 9.37
N VAL A 124 1.96 1.62 8.07
CA VAL A 124 1.22 2.49 7.17
C VAL A 124 -0.26 2.15 7.29
N LEU A 125 -1.08 3.11 7.70
CA LEU A 125 -2.53 2.90 7.81
C LEU A 125 -3.16 2.97 6.42
N LEU A 126 -3.86 1.90 6.06
CA LEU A 126 -4.59 1.79 4.81
C LEU A 126 -6.10 1.92 5.06
N GLU A 127 -6.74 2.75 4.25
CA GLU A 127 -8.20 2.86 4.18
C GLU A 127 -8.64 2.25 2.86
N LEU A 128 -9.31 1.10 2.93
CA LEU A 128 -9.78 0.39 1.75
C LEU A 128 -11.25 0.72 1.54
N ASN A 129 -11.55 1.38 0.44
CA ASN A 129 -12.88 1.92 0.14
C ASN A 129 -13.58 1.10 -0.93
N PHE A 130 -14.79 0.63 -0.60
CA PHE A 130 -15.62 -0.20 -1.47
C PHE A 130 -16.94 0.50 -1.68
N PHE A 131 -17.09 1.17 -2.81
CA PHE A 131 -18.33 1.83 -3.18
C PHE A 131 -19.32 0.82 -3.75
N ALA A 132 -20.57 0.94 -3.39
CA ALA A 132 -21.61 0.11 -3.99
C ALA A 132 -21.83 0.51 -5.45
N ASP A 133 -22.09 -0.48 -6.29
CA ASP A 133 -22.40 -0.29 -7.70
C ASP A 133 -23.83 0.28 -7.87
#